data_c8e73139db48dd5bd0cc282194a785d2
#
_entry.id   c8e73139db48dd5bd0cc282194a785d2
#
_cell.length_a   1.000
_cell.length_b   1.000
_cell.length_c   1.000
_cell.angle_alpha   90.00
_cell.angle_beta   90.00
_cell.angle_gamma   90.00
#
_symmetry.space_group_name_H-M   'P 1'
#
loop_
_entity.id
_entity.type
_entity.pdbx_description
1 polymer ?
#
loop_
_entity_poly.entity_id
_entity_poly.type
_entity_poly.pdbx_seq_one_letter_code
_entity_poly.pdbx_strand_id
1 'polypeptide(L)'
;CIRDSFNKENCALVKHNKQWDNKDNRWRNFNWLTDVAYHLDAEKFAEYLRDEYCDNFDDRFTHIRGEVRGSVKDINAGGSPAVSNRYIKQLAVRLNEDKRTVGVVGDLFIDCTGFKSVLLEEYMGTRFLKFPDLANDKAFFARIPYLTQEDREKDMHNVTDCKAADNGWMWSIPLWNRIGVGYCWSSRFAMETETRTEFETWIEERYNVPPDKYEVGTIDIKHGYHEKAWNLNVVGIGLSYGFVEPLESTGLLTTHENILRLVDVLARRKGYVTQIERNWYNYAAQREVIGFSKFVAMHYALSMRTDNPYWRWCSQRNEYIVEQFDGIVRVNDNYERLGSSLDLDQTMDVNMNGMNYIAAGQGMMSVSYTHLRAHE
;
A
#
# COMPACT_ATOMS: atom_id res chain seq x y z
N CYS A 1 -12.72 12.62 -4.36
CA CYS A 1 -13.68 13.74 -4.10
C CYS A 1 -13.00 14.87 -3.35
N ILE A 2 -12.28 15.71 -4.05
CA ILE A 2 -11.69 16.92 -3.46
C ILE A 2 -12.73 18.02 -3.64
N ARG A 3 -13.42 18.41 -2.55
CA ARG A 3 -14.20 19.64 -2.58
C ARG A 3 -13.27 20.85 -2.56
N ASP A 4 -13.56 21.84 -3.40
CA ASP A 4 -12.77 22.99 -3.84
C ASP A 4 -12.14 23.89 -2.74
N SER A 5 -12.28 23.57 -1.46
CA SER A 5 -11.97 24.50 -0.39
C SER A 5 -10.62 24.35 0.28
N PHE A 6 -9.93 23.20 0.12
CA PHE A 6 -8.77 22.89 0.98
C PHE A 6 -7.41 23.01 0.32
N ASN A 7 -7.32 22.81 -1.00
CA ASN A 7 -6.10 23.10 -1.76
C ASN A 7 -6.47 23.52 -3.19
N LYS A 8 -6.80 24.78 -3.36
CA LYS A 8 -7.23 25.34 -4.65
C LYS A 8 -6.20 25.15 -5.76
N GLU A 9 -4.91 25.15 -5.42
CA GLU A 9 -3.83 25.04 -6.40
C GLU A 9 -3.72 23.62 -6.94
N ASN A 10 -3.67 22.62 -6.06
CA ASN A 10 -3.61 21.21 -6.47
C ASN A 10 -4.90 20.78 -7.19
N CYS A 11 -6.07 21.23 -6.71
CA CYS A 11 -7.33 20.98 -7.41
C CYS A 11 -7.35 21.60 -8.82
N ALA A 12 -6.82 22.79 -8.99
CA ALA A 12 -6.72 23.42 -10.32
C ALA A 12 -5.74 22.67 -11.24
N LEU A 13 -4.60 22.22 -10.71
CA LEU A 13 -3.63 21.43 -11.48
C LEU A 13 -4.25 20.11 -11.95
N VAL A 14 -4.94 19.40 -11.07
CA VAL A 14 -5.65 18.15 -11.40
C VAL A 14 -6.75 18.40 -12.42
N LYS A 15 -7.61 19.40 -12.19
CA LYS A 15 -8.74 19.73 -13.07
C LYS A 15 -8.29 20.08 -14.50
N HIS A 16 -7.13 20.69 -14.64
CA HIS A 16 -6.58 21.09 -15.93
C HIS A 16 -5.52 20.13 -16.45
N ASN A 17 -5.34 18.98 -15.83
CA ASN A 17 -4.33 17.98 -16.17
C ASN A 17 -2.93 18.59 -16.30
N LYS A 18 -2.54 19.43 -15.34
CA LYS A 18 -1.25 20.09 -15.27
C LYS A 18 -0.47 19.65 -14.05
N GLN A 19 0.84 19.56 -14.20
CA GLN A 19 1.72 19.31 -13.06
C GLN A 19 2.17 20.60 -12.38
N TRP A 20 2.26 21.70 -13.14
CA TRP A 20 2.62 23.04 -12.63
C TRP A 20 2.20 24.14 -13.59
N ASP A 21 2.14 25.39 -13.12
CA ASP A 21 2.11 26.58 -13.94
C ASP A 21 3.49 27.28 -13.91
N ASN A 22 4.10 27.46 -15.10
CA ASN A 22 5.44 28.04 -15.26
C ASN A 22 5.39 29.52 -15.66
N LYS A 23 4.27 30.21 -15.54
CA LYS A 23 4.14 31.58 -16.07
C LYS A 23 5.13 32.58 -15.47
N ASP A 24 5.57 32.36 -14.23
CA ASP A 24 6.41 33.34 -13.51
C ASP A 24 7.73 32.79 -12.97
N ASN A 25 8.12 31.56 -13.29
CA ASN A 25 9.28 30.89 -12.70
C ASN A 25 9.26 30.90 -11.16
N ARG A 26 8.10 31.11 -10.54
CA ARG A 26 7.89 31.17 -9.09
C ARG A 26 7.09 29.96 -8.65
N TRP A 27 7.77 29.05 -8.01
CA TRP A 27 7.19 27.93 -7.31
C TRP A 27 6.38 28.42 -6.10
N ARG A 28 5.13 28.71 -6.30
CA ARG A 28 4.25 29.07 -5.20
C ARG A 28 3.58 27.80 -4.69
N ASN A 29 3.93 27.39 -3.48
CA ASN A 29 3.27 26.34 -2.69
C ASN A 29 3.33 24.91 -3.20
N PHE A 30 4.12 24.60 -4.22
CA PHE A 30 4.31 23.24 -4.72
C PHE A 30 5.75 22.79 -4.50
N ASN A 31 5.94 21.74 -3.71
CA ASN A 31 7.26 21.19 -3.44
C ASN A 31 7.43 19.86 -4.18
N TRP A 32 8.30 19.86 -5.17
CA TRP A 32 8.62 18.66 -5.95
C TRP A 32 9.11 17.47 -5.12
N LEU A 33 9.68 17.72 -3.97
CA LEU A 33 10.19 16.67 -3.10
C LEU A 33 9.11 16.03 -2.23
N THR A 34 8.02 16.75 -1.98
CA THR A 34 6.97 16.30 -1.03
C THR A 34 5.59 16.17 -1.66
N ASP A 35 5.31 16.90 -2.75
CA ASP A 35 3.96 17.04 -3.27
C ASP A 35 3.73 16.25 -4.58
N VAL A 36 4.72 15.47 -5.02
CA VAL A 36 4.61 14.62 -6.22
C VAL A 36 4.91 13.17 -5.94
N ALA A 37 4.23 12.32 -6.69
CA ALA A 37 4.53 10.90 -6.82
C ALA A 37 4.71 10.54 -8.30
N TYR A 38 5.25 9.36 -8.56
CA TYR A 38 5.48 8.89 -9.91
C TYR A 38 4.50 7.77 -10.26
N HIS A 39 3.90 7.85 -11.45
CA HIS A 39 3.34 6.70 -12.10
C HIS A 39 4.47 5.97 -12.83
N LEU A 40 4.76 4.76 -12.46
CA LEU A 40 5.86 3.98 -13.03
C LEU A 40 5.44 2.56 -13.39
N ASP A 41 6.07 2.02 -14.41
CA ASP A 41 5.96 0.63 -14.77
C ASP A 41 6.84 -0.19 -13.82
N ALA A 42 6.22 -0.85 -12.84
CA ALA A 42 6.93 -1.57 -11.79
C ALA A 42 7.81 -2.71 -12.31
N GLU A 43 7.40 -3.38 -13.41
CA GLU A 43 8.19 -4.44 -14.03
C GLU A 43 9.48 -3.87 -14.65
N LYS A 44 9.36 -2.80 -15.44
CA LYS A 44 10.52 -2.12 -16.04
C LYS A 44 11.40 -1.47 -14.99
N PHE A 45 10.82 -0.96 -13.91
CA PHE A 45 11.58 -0.41 -12.81
C PHE A 45 12.40 -1.48 -12.09
N ALA A 46 11.83 -2.66 -11.87
CA ALA A 46 12.56 -3.78 -11.29
C ALA A 46 13.70 -4.28 -12.21
N GLU A 47 13.45 -4.34 -13.53
CA GLU A 47 14.48 -4.65 -14.53
C GLU A 47 15.62 -3.62 -14.50
N TYR A 48 15.27 -2.34 -14.49
CA TYR A 48 16.25 -1.26 -14.39
C TYR A 48 17.10 -1.35 -13.12
N LEU A 49 16.49 -1.61 -11.96
CA LEU A 49 17.23 -1.78 -10.70
C LEU A 49 18.18 -2.98 -10.75
N ARG A 50 17.76 -4.09 -11.36
CA ARG A 50 18.61 -5.26 -11.54
C ARG A 50 19.80 -4.95 -12.43
N ASP A 51 19.51 -4.43 -13.63
CA ASP A 51 20.52 -4.29 -14.69
C ASP A 51 21.51 -3.15 -14.40
N GLU A 52 21.03 -2.02 -13.88
CA GLU A 52 21.86 -0.84 -13.64
C GLU A 52 22.53 -0.80 -12.26
N TYR A 53 21.90 -1.41 -11.25
CA TYR A 53 22.46 -1.38 -9.90
C TYR A 53 22.99 -2.73 -9.46
N CYS A 54 22.18 -3.79 -9.51
CA CYS A 54 22.57 -5.07 -8.94
C CYS A 54 23.74 -5.71 -9.72
N ASP A 55 23.65 -5.76 -11.04
CA ASP A 55 24.66 -6.41 -11.88
C ASP A 55 26.00 -5.64 -11.90
N ASN A 56 26.01 -4.36 -11.47
CA ASN A 56 27.21 -3.54 -11.36
C ASN A 56 27.91 -3.60 -9.98
N PHE A 57 27.44 -4.43 -9.04
CA PHE A 57 28.02 -4.53 -7.69
C PHE A 57 29.15 -5.54 -7.54
N ASP A 58 29.82 -5.93 -8.60
CA ASP A 58 30.94 -6.87 -8.61
C ASP A 58 30.62 -8.20 -7.86
N ASP A 59 31.58 -8.76 -7.17
CA ASP A 59 31.43 -9.99 -6.40
C ASP A 59 30.53 -9.86 -5.16
N ARG A 60 30.04 -8.68 -4.85
CA ARG A 60 29.15 -8.43 -3.69
C ARG A 60 27.68 -8.79 -3.94
N PHE A 61 27.31 -9.02 -5.19
CA PHE A 61 25.95 -9.40 -5.58
C PHE A 61 25.96 -10.71 -6.37
N THR A 62 25.08 -11.62 -6.00
CA THR A 62 24.86 -12.87 -6.73
C THR A 62 23.39 -13.09 -6.98
N HIS A 63 22.98 -13.12 -8.25
CA HIS A 63 21.62 -13.42 -8.65
C HIS A 63 21.44 -14.91 -8.88
N ILE A 64 20.66 -15.58 -8.03
CA ILE A 64 20.33 -17.00 -8.13
C ILE A 64 18.90 -17.16 -8.65
N ARG A 65 18.75 -17.66 -9.87
CA ARG A 65 17.45 -17.97 -10.46
C ARG A 65 16.98 -19.34 -10.03
N GLY A 66 16.04 -19.39 -9.09
CA GLY A 66 15.58 -20.66 -8.54
C GLY A 66 14.36 -20.49 -7.66
N GLU A 67 13.90 -21.60 -7.12
CA GLU A 67 12.77 -21.68 -6.21
C GLU A 67 13.22 -22.19 -4.85
N VAL A 68 12.88 -21.47 -3.79
CA VAL A 68 13.13 -21.90 -2.41
C VAL A 68 12.21 -23.08 -2.09
N ARG A 69 12.82 -24.23 -1.75
CA ARG A 69 12.12 -25.50 -1.51
C ARG A 69 12.20 -25.96 -0.05
N GLY A 70 12.99 -25.32 0.77
CA GLY A 70 13.14 -25.67 2.17
C GLY A 70 14.18 -24.85 2.88
N SER A 71 14.30 -25.07 4.18
CA SER A 71 15.31 -24.44 5.03
C SER A 71 15.92 -25.44 6.00
N VAL A 72 17.19 -25.26 6.32
CA VAL A 72 17.88 -25.93 7.42
C VAL A 72 17.98 -24.96 8.58
N LYS A 73 17.48 -25.36 9.75
CA LYS A 73 17.54 -24.55 10.97
C LYS A 73 18.78 -24.84 11.77
N ASP A 74 19.34 -23.80 12.37
CA ASP A 74 20.47 -23.96 13.27
C ASP A 74 19.99 -24.37 14.66
N ILE A 75 20.39 -25.57 15.09
CA ILE A 75 20.06 -26.12 16.40
C ILE A 75 20.94 -25.57 17.52
N ASN A 76 22.03 -24.87 17.22
CA ASN A 76 23.03 -24.39 18.19
C ASN A 76 23.02 -22.87 18.38
N ALA A 77 22.28 -22.11 17.57
CA ALA A 77 22.20 -20.66 17.70
C ALA A 77 21.31 -20.23 18.86
N GLY A 78 21.79 -19.32 19.69
CA GLY A 78 20.95 -18.63 20.68
C GLY A 78 20.95 -19.17 22.12
N GLY A 79 21.80 -20.08 22.47
CA GLY A 79 22.08 -20.49 23.88
C GLY A 79 20.94 -21.19 24.64
N SER A 80 19.76 -21.32 24.06
CA SER A 80 18.63 -22.08 24.60
C SER A 80 18.03 -23.01 23.55
N PRO A 81 17.79 -24.29 23.87
CA PRO A 81 17.23 -25.25 22.91
C PRO A 81 15.91 -24.82 22.28
N ALA A 82 15.11 -24.05 22.97
CA ALA A 82 13.81 -23.56 22.49
C ALA A 82 13.93 -22.43 21.43
N VAL A 83 15.04 -21.70 21.43
CA VAL A 83 15.30 -20.57 20.51
C VAL A 83 16.20 -21.01 19.34
N SER A 84 17.17 -21.90 19.62
CA SER A 84 18.18 -22.36 18.66
C SER A 84 17.60 -23.05 17.42
N ASN A 85 16.47 -23.75 17.58
CA ASN A 85 15.86 -24.49 16.48
C ASN A 85 15.08 -23.61 15.47
N ARG A 86 15.10 -22.30 15.62
CA ARG A 86 14.29 -21.40 14.79
C ARG A 86 15.08 -20.54 13.83
N TYR A 87 16.38 -20.35 14.05
CA TYR A 87 17.24 -19.62 13.11
C TYR A 87 17.38 -20.40 11.80
N ILE A 88 17.21 -19.71 10.67
CA ILE A 88 17.53 -20.29 9.36
C ILE A 88 19.04 -20.21 9.17
N LYS A 89 19.68 -21.36 8.97
CA LYS A 89 21.10 -21.46 8.63
C LYS A 89 21.31 -21.45 7.13
N GLN A 90 20.43 -22.13 6.41
CA GLN A 90 20.58 -22.36 4.98
C GLN A 90 19.20 -22.53 4.33
N LEU A 91 19.06 -21.96 3.15
CA LEU A 91 17.91 -22.20 2.27
C LEU A 91 18.30 -23.25 1.22
N ALA A 92 17.40 -24.17 0.92
CA ALA A 92 17.50 -25.08 -0.19
C ALA A 92 16.83 -24.46 -1.40
N VAL A 93 17.60 -24.10 -2.42
CA VAL A 93 17.13 -23.45 -3.64
C VAL A 93 17.28 -24.40 -4.81
N ARG A 94 16.16 -24.72 -5.48
CA ARG A 94 16.14 -25.48 -6.71
C ARG A 94 16.35 -24.53 -7.88
N LEU A 95 17.49 -24.67 -8.56
CA LEU A 95 17.85 -23.83 -9.70
C LEU A 95 16.88 -24.05 -10.88
N ASN A 96 16.59 -22.97 -11.62
CA ASN A 96 15.71 -23.04 -12.78
C ASN A 96 16.39 -23.74 -13.97
N GLU A 97 17.71 -23.58 -14.13
CA GLU A 97 18.47 -24.06 -15.27
C GLU A 97 18.57 -25.58 -15.30
N ASP A 98 19.19 -26.17 -14.30
CA ASP A 98 19.55 -27.59 -14.28
C ASP A 98 18.76 -28.40 -13.24
N LYS A 99 17.82 -27.76 -12.55
CA LYS A 99 16.97 -28.34 -11.50
C LYS A 99 17.75 -28.88 -10.29
N ARG A 100 19.06 -28.64 -10.17
CA ARG A 100 19.81 -28.99 -8.97
C ARG A 100 19.36 -28.16 -7.78
N THR A 101 19.49 -28.74 -6.62
CA THR A 101 19.26 -28.01 -5.36
C THR A 101 20.59 -27.58 -4.77
N VAL A 102 20.73 -26.30 -4.53
CA VAL A 102 21.89 -25.68 -3.89
C VAL A 102 21.52 -25.14 -2.53
N GLY A 103 22.51 -25.07 -1.64
CA GLY A 103 22.34 -24.46 -0.33
C GLY A 103 22.80 -23.00 -0.35
N VAL A 104 21.93 -22.09 0.08
CA VAL A 104 22.26 -20.67 0.25
C VAL A 104 22.34 -20.37 1.74
N VAL A 105 23.53 -20.01 2.21
CA VAL A 105 23.81 -19.68 3.61
C VAL A 105 23.79 -18.17 3.78
N GLY A 106 23.27 -17.68 4.90
CA GLY A 106 23.23 -16.25 5.22
C GLY A 106 23.07 -16.02 6.72
N ASP A 107 23.55 -14.87 7.18
CA ASP A 107 23.35 -14.41 8.56
C ASP A 107 21.98 -13.77 8.76
N LEU A 108 21.47 -13.11 7.71
CA LEU A 108 20.17 -12.46 7.65
C LEU A 108 19.48 -12.83 6.34
N PHE A 109 18.20 -13.15 6.42
CA PHE A 109 17.36 -13.42 5.27
C PHE A 109 16.26 -12.36 5.18
N ILE A 110 16.08 -11.78 3.99
CA ILE A 110 15.01 -10.82 3.72
C ILE A 110 13.95 -11.53 2.89
N ASP A 111 12.76 -11.67 3.45
CA ASP A 111 11.63 -12.29 2.79
C ASP A 111 10.86 -11.24 1.97
N CYS A 112 10.97 -11.35 0.64
CA CYS A 112 10.20 -10.56 -0.33
C CYS A 112 9.34 -11.47 -1.22
N THR A 113 8.87 -12.62 -0.68
CA THR A 113 8.12 -13.63 -1.45
C THR A 113 6.64 -13.32 -1.65
N GLY A 114 6.26 -12.08 -1.39
CA GLY A 114 4.89 -11.61 -1.58
C GLY A 114 3.91 -12.21 -0.57
N PHE A 115 2.66 -12.35 -0.92
CA PHE A 115 1.61 -12.90 -0.04
C PHE A 115 1.87 -14.32 0.48
N LYS A 116 2.79 -15.05 -0.16
CA LYS A 116 3.19 -16.39 0.31
C LYS A 116 3.98 -16.34 1.60
N SER A 117 4.77 -15.26 1.81
CA SER A 117 5.58 -15.06 3.02
C SER A 117 6.34 -16.34 3.43
N VAL A 118 7.06 -16.93 2.46
CA VAL A 118 7.65 -18.28 2.58
C VAL A 118 8.60 -18.38 3.78
N LEU A 119 9.44 -17.37 3.99
CA LEU A 119 10.39 -17.43 5.09
C LEU A 119 9.74 -17.01 6.40
N LEU A 120 9.01 -15.90 6.42
CA LEU A 120 8.48 -15.30 7.64
C LEU A 120 7.27 -16.09 8.19
N GLU A 121 6.32 -16.49 7.33
CA GLU A 121 5.13 -17.23 7.75
C GLU A 121 5.39 -18.75 7.75
N GLU A 122 5.78 -19.33 6.61
CA GLU A 122 5.86 -20.78 6.49
C GLU A 122 7.02 -21.37 7.29
N TYR A 123 8.25 -20.80 7.19
CA TYR A 123 9.41 -21.38 7.85
C TYR A 123 9.61 -20.88 9.27
N MET A 124 9.32 -19.62 9.56
CA MET A 124 9.47 -19.06 10.91
C MET A 124 8.21 -19.21 11.76
N GLY A 125 7.06 -19.54 11.18
CA GLY A 125 5.79 -19.71 11.89
C GLY A 125 5.27 -18.41 12.49
N THR A 126 5.57 -17.26 11.84
CA THR A 126 5.10 -15.96 12.32
C THR A 126 3.62 -15.83 12.01
N ARG A 127 2.82 -15.53 13.02
CA ARG A 127 1.36 -15.46 12.88
C ARG A 127 0.94 -14.23 12.08
N PHE A 128 -0.01 -14.42 11.16
CA PHE A 128 -0.65 -13.33 10.43
C PHE A 128 -1.88 -12.80 11.19
N LEU A 129 -1.99 -11.49 11.30
CA LEU A 129 -3.08 -10.77 11.96
C LEU A 129 -3.87 -10.00 10.89
N LYS A 130 -5.16 -10.32 10.75
CA LYS A 130 -6.03 -9.66 9.77
C LYS A 130 -6.54 -8.32 10.27
N PHE A 131 -6.80 -7.40 9.34
CA PHE A 131 -7.56 -6.18 9.62
C PHE A 131 -9.05 -6.44 9.47
N PRO A 132 -9.83 -6.37 10.56
CA PRO A 132 -11.26 -6.71 10.52
C PRO A 132 -12.12 -5.63 9.87
N ASP A 133 -11.59 -4.42 9.72
CA ASP A 133 -12.33 -3.24 9.24
C ASP A 133 -12.28 -3.06 7.72
N LEU A 134 -11.46 -3.86 7.04
CA LEU A 134 -11.35 -3.86 5.59
C LEU A 134 -12.08 -5.08 5.02
N ALA A 135 -13.11 -4.82 4.21
CA ALA A 135 -14.00 -5.86 3.69
C ALA A 135 -13.49 -6.49 2.39
N ASN A 136 -12.67 -5.77 1.63
CA ASN A 136 -12.22 -6.21 0.31
C ASN A 136 -11.21 -7.34 0.45
N ASP A 137 -11.46 -8.44 -0.23
CA ASP A 137 -10.62 -9.64 -0.17
C ASP A 137 -10.18 -10.13 -1.56
N LYS A 138 -10.64 -9.45 -2.61
CA LYS A 138 -10.30 -9.77 -3.99
C LYS A 138 -10.04 -8.50 -4.80
N ALA A 139 -9.24 -8.64 -5.86
CA ALA A 139 -9.13 -7.60 -6.87
C ALA A 139 -9.09 -8.18 -8.28
N PHE A 140 -9.74 -7.49 -9.20
CA PHE A 140 -9.47 -7.59 -10.62
C PHE A 140 -8.43 -6.58 -11.03
N PHE A 141 -7.65 -6.91 -12.06
CA PHE A 141 -6.72 -5.96 -12.67
C PHE A 141 -6.64 -6.21 -14.17
N ALA A 142 -6.40 -5.13 -14.91
CA ALA A 142 -6.17 -5.21 -16.35
C ALA A 142 -5.18 -4.14 -16.80
N ARG A 143 -4.61 -4.35 -17.99
CA ARG A 143 -3.72 -3.42 -18.68
C ARG A 143 -4.39 -2.96 -19.95
N ILE A 144 -4.85 -1.73 -19.96
CA ILE A 144 -5.62 -1.16 -21.08
C ILE A 144 -4.65 -0.44 -22.03
N PRO A 145 -4.54 -0.85 -23.31
CA PRO A 145 -3.71 -0.17 -24.27
C PRO A 145 -4.35 1.16 -24.71
N TYR A 146 -3.55 2.15 -25.05
CA TYR A 146 -4.00 3.26 -25.87
C TYR A 146 -4.10 2.78 -27.31
N LEU A 147 -5.29 2.81 -27.90
CA LEU A 147 -5.50 2.36 -29.28
C LEU A 147 -4.97 3.38 -30.29
N THR A 148 -5.03 4.66 -29.94
CA THR A 148 -4.56 5.78 -30.77
C THR A 148 -3.76 6.76 -29.93
N GLN A 149 -3.05 7.67 -30.61
CA GLN A 149 -2.38 8.79 -29.96
C GLN A 149 -3.38 9.75 -29.29
N GLU A 150 -4.56 9.93 -29.90
CA GLU A 150 -5.63 10.76 -29.36
C GLU A 150 -6.17 10.18 -28.05
N ASP A 151 -6.38 8.86 -27.97
CA ASP A 151 -6.78 8.19 -26.72
C ASP A 151 -5.75 8.41 -25.62
N ARG A 152 -4.46 8.34 -25.97
CA ARG A 152 -3.40 8.60 -25.00
C ARG A 152 -3.42 10.05 -24.50
N GLU A 153 -3.59 11.03 -25.37
CA GLU A 153 -3.66 12.44 -25.00
C GLU A 153 -4.89 12.74 -24.14
N LYS A 154 -6.00 12.06 -24.39
CA LYS A 154 -7.24 12.18 -23.65
C LYS A 154 -7.14 11.53 -22.26
N ASP A 155 -6.61 10.31 -22.16
CA ASP A 155 -6.74 9.48 -20.96
C ASP A 155 -5.47 9.45 -20.08
N MET A 156 -4.35 10.03 -20.55
CA MET A 156 -3.13 10.15 -19.75
C MET A 156 -3.23 11.35 -18.79
N HIS A 157 -3.85 11.12 -17.65
CA HIS A 157 -3.97 12.11 -16.59
C HIS A 157 -2.78 12.05 -15.63
N ASN A 158 -2.53 13.15 -14.93
CA ASN A 158 -1.44 13.30 -13.97
C ASN A 158 -1.78 12.82 -12.55
N VAL A 159 -2.83 12.04 -12.41
CA VAL A 159 -3.31 11.51 -11.11
C VAL A 159 -3.80 10.09 -11.25
N THR A 160 -3.78 9.35 -10.14
CA THR A 160 -4.57 8.13 -9.99
C THR A 160 -6.04 8.51 -9.78
N ASP A 161 -6.92 7.94 -10.59
CA ASP A 161 -8.36 8.11 -10.42
C ASP A 161 -8.92 6.93 -9.63
N CYS A 162 -9.67 7.22 -8.56
CA CYS A 162 -10.32 6.22 -7.71
C CYS A 162 -11.82 6.46 -7.72
N LYS A 163 -12.59 5.46 -8.17
CA LYS A 163 -14.04 5.50 -8.28
C LYS A 163 -14.67 4.51 -7.29
N ALA A 164 -15.60 4.98 -6.46
CA ALA A 164 -16.43 4.08 -5.66
C ALA A 164 -17.34 3.24 -6.58
N ALA A 165 -17.28 1.93 -6.42
CA ALA A 165 -18.05 0.92 -7.14
C ALA A 165 -19.14 0.32 -6.25
N ASP A 166 -19.91 -0.63 -6.73
CA ASP A 166 -21.01 -1.19 -5.95
C ASP A 166 -20.53 -2.00 -4.74
N ASN A 167 -19.46 -2.77 -4.90
CA ASN A 167 -18.95 -3.63 -3.82
C ASN A 167 -17.47 -3.40 -3.50
N GLY A 168 -17.01 -2.14 -3.66
CA GLY A 168 -15.63 -1.75 -3.45
C GLY A 168 -15.27 -0.48 -4.18
N TRP A 169 -14.09 -0.45 -4.82
CA TRP A 169 -13.60 0.71 -5.57
C TRP A 169 -12.71 0.30 -6.74
N MET A 170 -12.75 1.09 -7.79
CA MET A 170 -11.95 0.91 -9.00
C MET A 170 -10.86 1.97 -9.07
N TRP A 171 -9.71 1.60 -9.63
CA TRP A 171 -8.60 2.53 -9.88
C TRP A 171 -8.24 2.60 -11.36
N SER A 172 -7.68 3.74 -11.74
CA SER A 172 -7.06 4.00 -13.02
C SER A 172 -5.74 4.71 -12.83
N ILE A 173 -4.65 4.09 -13.29
CA ILE A 173 -3.28 4.61 -13.20
C ILE A 173 -2.74 4.73 -14.62
N PRO A 174 -2.77 5.93 -15.22
CA PRO A 174 -2.20 6.15 -16.55
C PRO A 174 -0.68 6.04 -16.50
N LEU A 175 -0.12 5.27 -17.42
CA LEU A 175 1.29 5.16 -17.71
C LEU A 175 1.56 5.65 -19.13
N TRP A 176 2.82 5.78 -19.50
CA TRP A 176 3.20 6.25 -20.83
C TRP A 176 2.68 5.34 -21.96
N ASN A 177 2.64 4.05 -21.76
CA ASN A 177 2.32 3.03 -22.77
C ASN A 177 0.98 2.32 -22.58
N ARG A 178 0.34 2.49 -21.43
CA ARG A 178 -0.91 1.82 -21.07
C ARG A 178 -1.58 2.48 -19.88
N ILE A 179 -2.79 2.10 -19.60
CA ILE A 179 -3.47 2.41 -18.34
C ILE A 179 -3.54 1.13 -17.49
N GLY A 180 -3.06 1.18 -16.25
CA GLY A 180 -3.32 0.15 -15.27
C GLY A 180 -4.67 0.40 -14.61
N VAL A 181 -5.59 -0.54 -14.71
CA VAL A 181 -6.90 -0.45 -14.06
C VAL A 181 -7.15 -1.64 -13.16
N GLY A 182 -8.00 -1.46 -12.17
CA GLY A 182 -8.45 -2.59 -11.36
C GLY A 182 -9.62 -2.25 -10.47
N TYR A 183 -10.12 -3.28 -9.77
CA TYR A 183 -11.27 -3.22 -8.89
C TYR A 183 -11.00 -4.02 -7.63
N CYS A 184 -10.80 -3.37 -6.49
CA CYS A 184 -10.82 -4.01 -5.18
C CYS A 184 -12.26 -4.20 -4.72
N TRP A 185 -12.66 -5.44 -4.42
CA TRP A 185 -14.03 -5.77 -4.07
C TRP A 185 -14.12 -6.85 -2.99
N SER A 186 -15.32 -7.02 -2.44
CA SER A 186 -15.56 -7.95 -1.35
C SER A 186 -16.41 -9.15 -1.78
N SER A 187 -15.84 -10.35 -1.71
CA SER A 187 -16.54 -11.60 -1.98
C SER A 187 -17.64 -11.93 -0.96
N ARG A 188 -17.64 -11.21 0.16
CA ARG A 188 -18.70 -11.32 1.17
C ARG A 188 -20.04 -10.74 0.69
N PHE A 189 -20.02 -9.78 -0.22
CA PHE A 189 -21.19 -9.00 -0.63
C PHE A 189 -21.59 -9.19 -2.08
N ALA A 190 -20.71 -9.71 -2.93
CA ALA A 190 -20.97 -9.90 -4.35
C ALA A 190 -20.34 -11.18 -4.89
N MET A 191 -20.92 -11.69 -5.96
CA MET A 191 -20.35 -12.80 -6.73
C MET A 191 -19.31 -12.28 -7.72
N GLU A 192 -18.29 -13.11 -7.98
CA GLU A 192 -17.20 -12.77 -8.88
C GLU A 192 -17.68 -12.44 -10.31
N THR A 193 -18.68 -13.16 -10.79
CA THR A 193 -19.23 -12.96 -12.14
C THR A 193 -19.92 -11.61 -12.30
N GLU A 194 -20.70 -11.19 -11.31
CA GLU A 194 -21.40 -9.91 -11.33
C GLU A 194 -20.42 -8.74 -11.24
N THR A 195 -19.47 -8.85 -10.31
CA THR A 195 -18.45 -7.82 -10.08
C THR A 195 -17.51 -7.70 -11.30
N ARG A 196 -17.20 -8.83 -11.95
CA ARG A 196 -16.42 -8.84 -13.17
C ARG A 196 -17.15 -8.14 -14.31
N THR A 197 -18.44 -8.39 -14.47
CA THR A 197 -19.27 -7.72 -15.48
C THR A 197 -19.30 -6.21 -15.23
N GLU A 198 -19.48 -5.76 -13.97
CA GLU A 198 -19.41 -4.36 -13.61
C GLU A 198 -18.05 -3.73 -14.01
N PHE A 199 -16.96 -4.43 -13.74
CA PHE A 199 -15.61 -3.96 -14.05
C PHE A 199 -15.36 -3.85 -15.56
N GLU A 200 -15.73 -4.87 -16.33
CA GLU A 200 -15.57 -4.90 -17.79
C GLU A 200 -16.45 -3.83 -18.46
N THR A 201 -17.69 -3.66 -18.00
CA THR A 201 -18.58 -2.59 -18.46
C THR A 201 -17.98 -1.20 -18.20
N TRP A 202 -17.42 -1.00 -16.99
CA TRP A 202 -16.76 0.27 -16.69
C TRP A 202 -15.54 0.55 -17.59
N ILE A 203 -14.75 -0.47 -17.93
CA ILE A 203 -13.63 -0.33 -18.88
C ILE A 203 -14.14 0.09 -20.26
N GLU A 204 -15.16 -0.59 -20.78
CA GLU A 204 -15.74 -0.28 -22.09
C GLU A 204 -16.29 1.15 -22.16
N GLU A 205 -17.11 1.53 -21.18
CA GLU A 205 -17.73 2.85 -21.13
C GLU A 205 -16.72 3.98 -21.01
N ARG A 206 -15.62 3.77 -20.24
CA ARG A 206 -14.66 4.81 -19.99
C ARG A 206 -13.62 4.97 -21.08
N TYR A 207 -13.11 3.85 -21.60
CA TYR A 207 -11.95 3.84 -22.52
C TYR A 207 -12.30 3.45 -23.94
N ASN A 208 -13.51 2.98 -24.17
CA ASN A 208 -13.95 2.48 -25.48
C ASN A 208 -12.99 1.43 -26.08
N VAL A 209 -12.42 0.58 -25.20
CA VAL A 209 -11.51 -0.51 -25.58
C VAL A 209 -12.26 -1.82 -25.55
N PRO A 210 -12.30 -2.55 -26.68
CA PRO A 210 -13.05 -3.80 -26.75
C PRO A 210 -12.38 -4.91 -25.92
N PRO A 211 -13.15 -5.91 -25.41
CA PRO A 211 -12.66 -6.94 -24.51
C PRO A 211 -11.54 -7.83 -25.05
N ASP A 212 -11.40 -7.94 -26.37
CA ASP A 212 -10.32 -8.69 -27.04
C ASP A 212 -8.93 -8.01 -26.97
N LYS A 213 -8.85 -6.79 -26.48
CA LYS A 213 -7.62 -6.00 -26.36
C LYS A 213 -6.98 -6.00 -24.98
N TYR A 214 -7.63 -6.61 -23.99
CA TYR A 214 -7.08 -6.72 -22.64
C TYR A 214 -7.49 -8.05 -21.99
N GLU A 215 -6.74 -8.42 -20.97
CA GLU A 215 -7.07 -9.57 -20.13
C GLU A 215 -7.32 -9.11 -18.69
N VAL A 216 -8.36 -9.67 -18.07
CA VAL A 216 -8.67 -9.44 -16.67
C VAL A 216 -8.10 -10.54 -15.82
N GLY A 217 -7.08 -10.20 -15.03
CA GLY A 217 -6.55 -11.06 -13.99
C GLY A 217 -7.30 -10.91 -12.68
N THR A 218 -7.23 -11.93 -11.83
CA THR A 218 -7.80 -11.94 -10.48
C THR A 218 -6.71 -12.24 -9.46
N ILE A 219 -6.76 -11.56 -8.31
CA ILE A 219 -5.88 -11.80 -7.18
C ILE A 219 -6.67 -11.79 -5.87
N ASP A 220 -6.34 -12.72 -4.98
CA ASP A 220 -6.83 -12.71 -3.61
C ASP A 220 -6.03 -11.71 -2.78
N ILE A 221 -6.71 -10.86 -2.03
CA ILE A 221 -6.12 -9.85 -1.17
C ILE A 221 -6.12 -10.36 0.27
N LYS A 222 -4.96 -10.30 0.90
CA LYS A 222 -4.77 -10.67 2.31
C LYS A 222 -4.46 -9.42 3.13
N HIS A 223 -5.49 -8.71 3.59
CA HIS A 223 -5.33 -7.54 4.45
C HIS A 223 -4.88 -7.93 5.85
N GLY A 224 -3.78 -7.36 6.29
CA GLY A 224 -3.21 -7.64 7.59
C GLY A 224 -1.69 -7.56 7.59
N TYR A 225 -1.11 -8.07 8.64
CA TYR A 225 0.34 -8.06 8.82
C TYR A 225 0.80 -9.23 9.71
N HIS A 226 2.06 -9.62 9.61
CA HIS A 226 2.65 -10.58 10.53
C HIS A 226 2.99 -9.90 11.85
N GLU A 227 2.69 -10.57 12.98
CA GLU A 227 2.94 -10.03 14.34
C GLU A 227 4.38 -9.58 14.57
N LYS A 228 5.31 -10.04 13.74
CA LYS A 228 6.72 -9.63 13.72
C LYS A 228 7.16 -9.47 12.28
N ALA A 229 7.60 -8.28 11.91
CA ALA A 229 8.28 -8.03 10.64
C ALA A 229 9.70 -8.62 10.65
N TRP A 230 10.36 -8.59 11.81
CA TRP A 230 11.68 -9.17 12.03
C TRP A 230 11.60 -10.27 13.08
N ASN A 231 11.70 -11.51 12.64
CA ASN A 231 11.71 -12.69 13.51
C ASN A 231 13.07 -13.41 13.42
N LEU A 232 13.86 -13.31 14.50
CA LEU A 232 15.23 -13.86 14.62
C LEU A 232 16.15 -13.33 13.51
N ASN A 233 16.49 -14.13 12.50
CA ASN A 233 17.28 -13.73 11.36
C ASN A 233 16.50 -13.67 10.04
N VAL A 234 15.18 -13.50 10.12
CA VAL A 234 14.32 -13.30 8.96
C VAL A 234 13.57 -11.96 9.10
N VAL A 235 13.64 -11.15 8.06
CA VAL A 235 12.89 -9.88 7.95
C VAL A 235 11.93 -9.98 6.77
N GLY A 236 10.64 -9.84 7.01
CA GLY A 236 9.64 -9.68 5.95
C GLY A 236 9.55 -8.22 5.51
N ILE A 237 9.59 -7.97 4.20
CA ILE A 237 9.45 -6.64 3.62
C ILE A 237 8.41 -6.68 2.48
N GLY A 238 7.61 -5.62 2.37
CA GLY A 238 6.53 -5.54 1.41
C GLY A 238 5.40 -6.52 1.74
N LEU A 239 4.82 -7.16 0.73
CA LEU A 239 3.66 -8.06 0.89
C LEU A 239 3.94 -9.30 1.75
N SER A 240 5.19 -9.68 1.95
CA SER A 240 5.55 -10.78 2.84
C SER A 240 5.47 -10.41 4.32
N TYR A 241 5.52 -9.12 4.65
CA TYR A 241 5.24 -8.64 6.00
C TYR A 241 3.78 -8.30 6.22
N GLY A 242 3.20 -7.49 5.35
CA GLY A 242 1.82 -7.03 5.50
C GLY A 242 1.32 -6.28 4.27
N PHE A 243 0.01 -6.09 4.24
CA PHE A 243 -0.65 -5.42 3.14
C PHE A 243 -1.93 -4.70 3.58
N VAL A 244 -2.10 -3.53 3.03
CA VAL A 244 -3.34 -2.76 3.02
C VAL A 244 -3.66 -2.45 1.57
N GLU A 245 -4.94 -2.52 1.20
CA GLU A 245 -5.35 -2.19 -0.17
C GLU A 245 -4.85 -0.82 -0.63
N PRO A 246 -4.51 -0.67 -1.93
CA PRO A 246 -3.73 0.47 -2.40
C PRO A 246 -4.57 1.74 -2.67
N LEU A 247 -5.64 1.98 -1.91
CA LEU A 247 -6.51 3.15 -2.08
C LEU A 247 -5.74 4.47 -2.01
N GLU A 248 -4.71 4.51 -1.15
CA GLU A 248 -3.82 5.67 -0.97
C GLU A 248 -2.40 5.42 -1.50
N SER A 249 -2.22 4.38 -2.33
CA SER A 249 -0.94 4.05 -2.99
C SER A 249 0.25 3.86 -2.04
N THR A 250 0.01 3.41 -0.80
CA THR A 250 1.02 3.34 0.27
C THR A 250 1.94 2.11 0.21
N GLY A 251 1.67 1.14 -0.66
CA GLY A 251 2.40 -0.14 -0.67
C GLY A 251 3.91 -0.01 -0.94
N LEU A 252 4.32 0.83 -1.88
CA LEU A 252 5.74 1.08 -2.14
C LEU A 252 6.37 1.96 -1.06
N LEU A 253 5.62 2.89 -0.47
CA LEU A 253 6.08 3.73 0.63
C LEU A 253 6.45 2.86 1.84
N THR A 254 5.53 2.01 2.32
CA THR A 254 5.80 1.12 3.46
C THR A 254 6.97 0.18 3.19
N THR A 255 7.09 -0.34 1.97
CA THR A 255 8.23 -1.17 1.56
C THR A 255 9.54 -0.39 1.70
N HIS A 256 9.58 0.83 1.17
CA HIS A 256 10.77 1.68 1.18
C HIS A 256 11.18 2.09 2.60
N GLU A 257 10.22 2.53 3.41
CA GLU A 257 10.45 2.88 4.81
C GLU A 257 11.01 1.69 5.62
N ASN A 258 10.48 0.49 5.41
CA ASN A 258 11.00 -0.69 6.07
C ASN A 258 12.43 -1.05 5.61
N ILE A 259 12.77 -0.84 4.34
CA ILE A 259 14.14 -0.99 3.84
C ILE A 259 15.07 0.02 4.51
N LEU A 260 14.69 1.31 4.54
CA LEU A 260 15.51 2.37 5.14
C LEU A 260 15.73 2.11 6.64
N ARG A 261 14.70 1.70 7.38
CA ARG A 261 14.82 1.32 8.80
C ARG A 261 15.75 0.15 9.02
N LEU A 262 15.67 -0.88 8.15
CA LEU A 262 16.56 -2.03 8.23
C LEU A 262 18.01 -1.62 7.99
N VAL A 263 18.28 -0.86 6.94
CA VAL A 263 19.61 -0.35 6.60
C VAL A 263 20.17 0.51 7.74
N ASP A 264 19.36 1.41 8.31
CA ASP A 264 19.77 2.26 9.43
C ASP A 264 20.15 1.43 10.66
N VAL A 265 19.36 0.44 11.04
CA VAL A 265 19.68 -0.47 12.15
C VAL A 265 20.99 -1.21 11.91
N LEU A 266 21.16 -1.80 10.72
CA LEU A 266 22.34 -2.55 10.38
C LEU A 266 23.61 -1.67 10.37
N ALA A 267 23.50 -0.46 9.82
CA ALA A 267 24.61 0.49 9.75
C ALA A 267 25.04 0.99 11.14
N ARG A 268 24.10 1.45 11.97
CA ARG A 268 24.38 1.93 13.33
C ARG A 268 24.99 0.87 14.21
N ARG A 269 24.58 -0.37 14.05
CA ARG A 269 25.04 -1.49 14.88
C ARG A 269 26.16 -2.29 14.23
N LYS A 270 26.66 -1.87 13.08
CA LYS A 270 27.74 -2.58 12.32
C LYS A 270 27.42 -4.07 12.15
N GLY A 271 26.15 -4.41 11.91
CA GLY A 271 25.65 -5.78 11.77
C GLY A 271 25.36 -6.51 13.10
N TYR A 272 25.72 -5.97 14.26
CA TYR A 272 25.41 -6.60 15.56
C TYR A 272 24.03 -6.20 16.06
N VAL A 273 23.01 -6.98 15.69
CA VAL A 273 21.62 -6.71 16.04
C VAL A 273 21.19 -7.52 17.25
N THR A 274 20.71 -6.84 18.28
CA THR A 274 20.14 -7.46 19.47
C THR A 274 18.62 -7.57 19.40
N GLN A 275 18.00 -8.13 20.44
CA GLN A 275 16.54 -8.20 20.52
C GLN A 275 15.89 -6.80 20.65
N ILE A 276 16.63 -5.81 21.16
CA ILE A 276 16.12 -4.43 21.33
C ILE A 276 15.88 -3.80 19.95
N GLU A 277 16.84 -3.90 19.04
CA GLU A 277 16.70 -3.37 17.69
C GLU A 277 15.59 -4.08 16.91
N ARG A 278 15.49 -5.40 17.04
CA ARG A 278 14.38 -6.17 16.42
C ARG A 278 13.02 -5.74 16.97
N ASN A 279 12.90 -5.53 18.26
CA ASN A 279 11.66 -5.06 18.88
C ASN A 279 11.30 -3.66 18.41
N TRP A 280 12.28 -2.76 18.31
CA TRP A 280 12.05 -1.42 17.80
C TRP A 280 11.60 -1.44 16.32
N TYR A 281 12.28 -2.22 15.49
CA TYR A 281 11.88 -2.40 14.09
C TYR A 281 10.46 -2.93 13.96
N ASN A 282 10.14 -3.98 14.72
CA ASN A 282 8.79 -4.58 14.73
C ASN A 282 7.74 -3.57 15.17
N TYR A 283 8.02 -2.81 16.20
CA TYR A 283 7.11 -1.77 16.69
C TYR A 283 6.85 -0.68 15.63
N ALA A 284 7.90 -0.18 14.99
CA ALA A 284 7.77 0.85 13.96
C ALA A 284 6.98 0.33 12.73
N ALA A 285 7.35 -0.84 12.21
CA ALA A 285 6.67 -1.46 11.07
C ALA A 285 5.20 -1.76 11.37
N GLN A 286 4.90 -2.25 12.59
CA GLN A 286 3.53 -2.54 13.01
C GLN A 286 2.68 -1.26 13.10
N ARG A 287 3.21 -0.21 13.71
CA ARG A 287 2.48 1.06 13.82
C ARG A 287 2.14 1.65 12.47
N GLU A 288 3.08 1.62 11.56
CA GLU A 288 2.90 2.13 10.20
C GLU A 288 1.77 1.39 9.47
N VAL A 289 1.83 0.06 9.40
CA VAL A 289 0.82 -0.72 8.66
C VAL A 289 -0.57 -0.64 9.30
N ILE A 290 -0.66 -0.62 10.63
CA ILE A 290 -1.92 -0.38 11.35
C ILE A 290 -2.45 1.02 11.04
N GLY A 291 -1.59 2.01 11.02
CA GLY A 291 -1.95 3.35 10.68
C GLY A 291 -2.56 3.48 9.29
N PHE A 292 -1.91 2.93 8.28
CA PHE A 292 -2.45 2.93 6.93
C PHE A 292 -3.77 2.15 6.82
N SER A 293 -3.91 1.04 7.55
CA SER A 293 -5.17 0.29 7.56
C SER A 293 -6.33 1.12 8.08
N LYS A 294 -6.10 1.89 9.14
CA LYS A 294 -7.10 2.80 9.72
C LYS A 294 -7.42 3.96 8.77
N PHE A 295 -6.41 4.52 8.12
CA PHE A 295 -6.59 5.58 7.15
C PHE A 295 -7.46 5.11 5.98
N VAL A 296 -7.20 3.94 5.43
CA VAL A 296 -8.04 3.34 4.38
C VAL A 296 -9.44 3.04 4.91
N ALA A 297 -9.57 2.45 6.09
CA ALA A 297 -10.87 2.14 6.70
C ALA A 297 -11.73 3.41 6.92
N MET A 298 -11.11 4.55 7.18
CA MET A 298 -11.79 5.84 7.33
C MET A 298 -12.53 6.26 6.04
N HIS A 299 -11.98 5.99 4.87
CA HIS A 299 -12.65 6.30 3.59
C HIS A 299 -13.99 5.60 3.47
N TYR A 300 -14.06 4.36 3.93
CA TYR A 300 -15.29 3.57 3.93
C TYR A 300 -16.26 3.99 5.03
N ALA A 301 -15.74 4.14 6.25
CA ALA A 301 -16.54 4.43 7.42
C ALA A 301 -17.22 5.79 7.36
N LEU A 302 -16.59 6.78 6.73
CA LEU A 302 -17.13 8.12 6.53
C LEU A 302 -18.00 8.23 5.27
N SER A 303 -18.10 7.18 4.46
CA SER A 303 -18.94 7.21 3.25
C SER A 303 -20.40 7.42 3.60
N MET A 304 -21.05 8.34 2.90
CA MET A 304 -22.50 8.57 3.00
C MET A 304 -23.31 7.59 2.14
N ARG A 305 -22.67 6.65 1.42
CA ARG A 305 -23.35 5.64 0.63
C ARG A 305 -23.97 4.58 1.53
N THR A 306 -25.28 4.34 1.33
CA THR A 306 -26.05 3.31 2.04
C THR A 306 -26.96 2.53 1.09
N ASP A 307 -26.72 2.68 -0.21
CA ASP A 307 -27.54 2.16 -1.29
C ASP A 307 -27.55 0.63 -1.36
N ASN A 308 -26.49 -0.03 -0.93
CA ASN A 308 -26.39 -1.49 -0.97
C ASN A 308 -25.82 -2.10 0.35
N PRO A 309 -25.79 -3.43 0.50
CA PRO A 309 -25.32 -4.09 1.73
C PRO A 309 -23.84 -3.82 2.04
N TYR A 310 -22.99 -3.72 1.03
CA TYR A 310 -21.56 -3.44 1.19
C TYR A 310 -21.34 -2.06 1.83
N TRP A 311 -21.91 -1.00 1.24
CA TRP A 311 -21.75 0.36 1.75
C TRP A 311 -22.42 0.58 3.10
N ARG A 312 -23.58 -0.09 3.35
CA ARG A 312 -24.19 -0.08 4.70
C ARG A 312 -23.28 -0.71 5.74
N TRP A 313 -22.64 -1.83 5.42
CA TRP A 313 -21.69 -2.46 6.34
C TRP A 313 -20.49 -1.54 6.61
N CYS A 314 -19.94 -0.90 5.60
CA CYS A 314 -18.84 0.03 5.74
C CYS A 314 -19.19 1.22 6.63
N SER A 315 -20.36 1.85 6.41
CA SER A 315 -20.80 3.04 7.17
C SER A 315 -21.18 2.72 8.63
N GLN A 316 -21.64 1.51 8.92
CA GLN A 316 -21.96 1.07 10.29
C GLN A 316 -20.73 0.94 11.19
N ARG A 317 -19.52 0.91 10.64
CA ARG A 317 -18.26 0.85 11.40
C ARG A 317 -17.75 2.24 11.79
N ASN A 318 -18.47 3.27 11.47
CA ASN A 318 -18.08 4.65 11.77
C ASN A 318 -17.80 4.87 13.27
N GLU A 319 -18.69 4.38 14.16
CA GLU A 319 -18.46 4.47 15.61
C GLU A 319 -17.19 3.79 16.05
N TYR A 320 -16.90 2.60 15.56
CA TYR A 320 -15.68 1.85 15.88
C TYR A 320 -14.41 2.58 15.39
N ILE A 321 -14.41 3.07 14.15
CA ILE A 321 -13.31 3.86 13.61
C ILE A 321 -13.12 5.12 14.45
N VAL A 322 -14.20 5.75 14.82
CA VAL A 322 -14.25 6.94 15.64
C VAL A 322 -13.71 6.71 17.06
N GLU A 323 -14.09 5.63 17.71
CA GLU A 323 -13.54 5.24 19.02
C GLU A 323 -12.04 4.94 18.94
N GLN A 324 -11.60 4.30 17.86
CA GLN A 324 -10.20 4.01 17.59
C GLN A 324 -9.36 5.27 17.39
N PHE A 325 -9.96 6.29 16.82
CA PHE A 325 -9.41 7.64 16.67
C PHE A 325 -9.97 8.56 17.78
N ASP A 326 -9.77 8.18 19.03
CA ASP A 326 -10.26 8.95 20.18
C ASP A 326 -9.99 10.44 19.99
N GLY A 327 -11.00 11.17 19.60
CA GLY A 327 -10.88 12.58 19.27
C GLY A 327 -11.30 13.00 17.87
N ILE A 328 -11.33 12.13 16.83
CA ILE A 328 -11.80 12.56 15.50
C ILE A 328 -13.25 13.02 15.56
N VAL A 329 -14.10 12.36 16.33
CA VAL A 329 -15.52 12.72 16.46
C VAL A 329 -15.79 13.67 17.60
N ARG A 330 -15.00 13.63 18.68
CA ARG A 330 -15.12 14.62 19.76
C ARG A 330 -14.55 15.98 19.39
N VAL A 331 -13.91 16.06 18.25
CA VAL A 331 -13.33 17.27 17.67
C VAL A 331 -14.35 18.12 16.93
N ASN A 332 -15.62 17.86 17.11
CA ASN A 332 -16.64 18.79 16.64
C ASN A 332 -16.44 20.24 17.12
N ASP A 333 -15.55 20.48 18.09
CA ASP A 333 -15.41 21.80 18.68
C ASP A 333 -14.16 22.57 18.23
N ASN A 334 -13.19 21.96 17.52
CA ASN A 334 -12.01 22.68 17.09
C ASN A 334 -11.26 21.98 15.95
N TYR A 335 -11.37 22.51 14.74
CA TYR A 335 -10.68 22.01 13.55
C TYR A 335 -9.14 21.94 13.72
N GLU A 336 -8.57 22.83 14.52
CA GLU A 336 -7.15 22.82 14.88
C GLU A 336 -6.77 21.64 15.78
N ARG A 337 -7.72 21.08 16.54
CA ARG A 337 -7.48 19.92 17.39
C ARG A 337 -7.61 18.59 16.65
N LEU A 338 -8.26 18.52 15.50
CA LEU A 338 -8.24 17.32 14.67
C LEU A 338 -6.80 16.92 14.37
N GLY A 339 -5.98 17.88 14.11
CA GLY A 339 -4.58 17.70 13.91
C GLY A 339 -3.82 17.22 15.12
N SER A 340 -4.08 17.76 16.28
CA SER A 340 -3.31 17.52 17.51
C SER A 340 -3.80 16.33 18.35
N SER A 341 -5.05 15.91 18.17
CA SER A 341 -5.63 14.78 18.92
C SER A 341 -5.36 13.42 18.27
N LEU A 342 -5.02 13.42 17.01
CA LEU A 342 -4.51 12.24 16.34
C LEU A 342 -3.01 12.14 16.65
N ASP A 343 -2.68 11.59 17.81
CA ASP A 343 -1.34 11.09 18.15
C ASP A 343 -0.86 10.00 17.16
N LEU A 344 -1.65 9.73 16.18
CA LEU A 344 -1.33 9.06 14.93
C LEU A 344 -0.16 9.75 14.21
N ASP A 345 -0.01 11.03 14.41
CA ASP A 345 0.96 11.88 13.76
C ASP A 345 2.40 11.54 14.11
N GLN A 346 2.68 11.17 15.35
CA GLN A 346 4.03 10.73 15.74
C GLN A 346 4.36 9.30 15.25
N THR A 347 3.44 8.63 14.60
CA THR A 347 3.52 7.20 14.32
C THR A 347 3.13 6.81 12.92
N MET A 348 2.56 7.72 12.19
CA MET A 348 2.19 7.57 10.80
C MET A 348 2.76 8.75 10.04
N ASP A 349 3.59 8.43 9.05
CA ASP A 349 3.98 9.39 8.03
C ASP A 349 2.78 9.74 7.09
N VAL A 350 1.55 9.43 7.52
CA VAL A 350 0.34 9.88 6.86
C VAL A 350 0.19 11.36 7.18
N ASN A 351 0.41 12.19 6.20
CA ASN A 351 0.21 13.60 6.29
C ASN A 351 -1.22 13.88 6.81
N MET A 352 -1.34 14.53 7.97
CA MET A 352 -2.59 14.89 8.61
C MET A 352 -3.54 15.65 7.70
N ASN A 353 -2.99 16.42 6.75
CA ASN A 353 -3.77 17.04 5.70
C ASN A 353 -4.56 16.02 4.88
N GLY A 354 -4.02 14.84 4.60
CA GLY A 354 -4.73 13.77 3.89
C GLY A 354 -5.99 13.33 4.62
N MET A 355 -5.92 13.07 5.93
CA MET A 355 -7.09 12.71 6.74
C MET A 355 -8.14 13.82 6.79
N ASN A 356 -7.72 15.06 6.94
CA ASN A 356 -8.62 16.22 6.93
C ASN A 356 -9.33 16.37 5.57
N TYR A 357 -8.61 16.15 4.47
CA TYR A 357 -9.22 16.23 3.12
C TYR A 357 -10.25 15.12 2.92
N ILE A 358 -9.96 13.90 3.35
CA ILE A 358 -10.92 12.79 3.25
C ILE A 358 -12.15 13.06 4.13
N ALA A 359 -11.96 13.46 5.38
CA ALA A 359 -13.05 13.77 6.30
C ALA A 359 -13.94 14.88 5.75
N ALA A 360 -13.36 15.98 5.28
CA ALA A 360 -14.09 17.08 4.68
C ALA A 360 -14.78 16.68 3.37
N GLY A 361 -14.10 15.90 2.52
CA GLY A 361 -14.68 15.36 1.28
C GLY A 361 -15.88 14.46 1.51
N GLN A 362 -15.90 13.74 2.63
CA GLN A 362 -17.02 12.89 3.08
C GLN A 362 -18.09 13.66 3.87
N GLY A 363 -17.96 14.98 3.99
CA GLY A 363 -18.97 15.83 4.62
C GLY A 363 -18.84 15.99 6.14
N MET A 364 -17.76 15.44 6.75
CA MET A 364 -17.42 15.77 8.14
C MET A 364 -16.91 17.21 8.19
N MET A 365 -17.74 18.11 8.67
CA MET A 365 -17.37 19.49 8.94
C MET A 365 -17.38 19.73 10.45
N SER A 366 -16.38 20.45 10.95
CA SER A 366 -16.40 20.89 12.35
C SER A 366 -17.59 21.84 12.59
N VAL A 367 -18.17 21.78 13.78
CA VAL A 367 -19.30 22.65 14.15
C VAL A 367 -18.95 24.14 14.01
N SER A 368 -17.68 24.50 14.25
CA SER A 368 -17.18 25.87 14.06
C SER A 368 -17.26 26.37 12.62
N TYR A 369 -17.10 25.48 11.64
CA TYR A 369 -17.24 25.85 10.22
C TYR A 369 -18.69 26.06 9.79
N THR A 370 -19.62 25.31 10.37
CA THR A 370 -21.07 25.53 10.15
C THR A 370 -21.55 26.84 10.77
N HIS A 371 -20.97 27.25 11.88
CA HIS A 371 -21.26 28.56 12.47
C HIS A 371 -20.77 29.74 11.62
N LEU A 372 -19.61 29.64 11.00
CA LEU A 372 -19.11 30.69 10.10
C LEU A 372 -19.96 30.85 8.83
N ARG A 373 -20.54 29.78 8.30
CA ARG A 373 -21.46 29.86 7.16
C ARG A 373 -22.87 30.35 7.50
N ALA A 374 -23.28 30.27 8.76
CA ALA A 374 -24.57 30.79 9.21
C ALA A 374 -24.56 32.33 9.38
N HIS A 375 -23.38 32.95 9.30
CA HIS A 375 -23.20 34.41 9.42
C HIS A 375 -22.79 35.08 8.09
N GLU A 376 -22.62 34.32 6.99
CA GLU A 376 -22.58 34.81 5.61
C GLU A 376 -23.92 34.65 4.92
#